data_726d12a2c023cb6a20277e1640df963c
#
_entry.id   726d12a2c023cb6a20277e1640df963c
#
_cell.length_a   1.000
_cell.length_b   1.000
_cell.length_c   1.000
_cell.angle_alpha   90.00
_cell.angle_beta   90.00
_cell.angle_gamma   90.00
#
_symmetry.space_group_name_H-M   'P 1'
#
loop_
_entity.id
_entity.type
_entity.pdbx_description
1 polymer ?
#
loop_
_entity_poly.entity_id
_entity_poly.type
_entity_poly.pdbx_seq_one_letter_code
_entity_poly.pdbx_strand_id
1 'polypeptide(L)'
;SPVWKDLYPSARMADGMAAGVNVGMTGIGYNKKMFDEKKWPAPTSWMDFADPKFKGKVVFQSLPASTFGLHGFLMFNRIQGGTDSNVEPGFAKWKSTIGPNVLEYIPSSAKLSEMVQNGEAAIFPLTPTGVATQKARGIPMEYAQPKEGSVLLTVAECVTARNDSPELAQKLAAFLLTPQAQAAALEFGNQIPSNTKTQPSTPAAQATVDRFKEYMKTVKVLDWDAVNQLRPEWNTRWNKTIER
;
A
#
# COMPACT_ATOMS: atom_id res chain seq x y z
N SER A 1 -18.31 -20.46 0.53
CA SER A 1 -19.29 -19.43 0.89
C SER A 1 -20.02 -18.91 -0.35
N PRO A 2 -21.32 -18.65 -0.32
CA PRO A 2 -22.07 -18.08 -1.46
C PRO A 2 -21.49 -16.75 -1.95
N VAL A 3 -20.94 -15.93 -1.03
CA VAL A 3 -20.35 -14.61 -1.36
C VAL A 3 -19.05 -14.69 -2.17
N TRP A 4 -18.41 -15.88 -2.23
CA TRP A 4 -17.17 -16.06 -2.97
C TRP A 4 -17.26 -15.66 -4.45
N LYS A 5 -18.37 -15.99 -5.09
CA LYS A 5 -18.59 -15.69 -6.51
C LYS A 5 -18.72 -14.19 -6.79
N ASP A 6 -19.08 -13.43 -5.78
CA ASP A 6 -19.31 -11.99 -5.88
C ASP A 6 -18.05 -11.15 -5.64
N LEU A 7 -16.93 -11.79 -5.27
CA LEU A 7 -15.66 -11.10 -5.10
C LEU A 7 -14.99 -10.82 -6.45
N TYR A 8 -14.20 -9.74 -6.52
CA TYR A 8 -13.29 -9.55 -7.65
C TYR A 8 -12.34 -10.74 -7.81
N PRO A 9 -11.92 -11.09 -9.05
CA PRO A 9 -10.96 -12.18 -9.28
C PRO A 9 -9.69 -12.07 -8.45
N SER A 10 -9.13 -10.85 -8.31
CA SER A 10 -7.94 -10.57 -7.49
C SER A 10 -8.14 -10.75 -5.98
N ALA A 11 -9.37 -10.87 -5.52
CA ALA A 11 -9.71 -11.13 -4.12
C ALA A 11 -9.99 -12.62 -3.82
N ARG A 12 -9.97 -13.47 -4.83
CA ARG A 12 -10.17 -14.92 -4.69
C ARG A 12 -8.82 -15.62 -4.71
N MET A 13 -8.33 -16.06 -3.55
CA MET A 13 -7.09 -16.82 -3.51
C MET A 13 -7.31 -18.20 -4.13
N ALA A 14 -6.31 -18.69 -4.88
CA ALA A 14 -6.45 -19.81 -5.81
C ALA A 14 -7.03 -21.10 -5.21
N ASP A 15 -6.66 -21.42 -3.98
CA ASP A 15 -7.06 -22.64 -3.28
C ASP A 15 -8.25 -22.44 -2.32
N GLY A 16 -8.82 -21.23 -2.25
CA GLY A 16 -9.89 -20.89 -1.32
C GLY A 16 -9.46 -20.81 0.15
N MET A 17 -8.17 -20.83 0.44
CA MET A 17 -7.62 -20.77 1.80
C MET A 17 -7.64 -19.36 2.38
N ALA A 18 -7.75 -18.35 1.54
CA ALA A 18 -7.89 -16.95 1.93
C ALA A 18 -8.81 -16.19 0.98
N ALA A 19 -9.38 -15.10 1.44
CA ALA A 19 -10.21 -14.21 0.65
C ALA A 19 -9.83 -12.74 0.87
N GLY A 20 -9.82 -11.94 -0.18
CA GLY A 20 -9.64 -10.50 -0.06
C GLY A 20 -10.85 -9.84 0.58
N VAL A 21 -10.68 -9.16 1.69
CA VAL A 21 -11.75 -8.39 2.37
C VAL A 21 -11.88 -6.97 1.83
N ASN A 22 -10.78 -6.39 1.37
CA ASN A 22 -10.76 -5.12 0.65
C ASN A 22 -9.62 -5.08 -0.36
N VAL A 23 -9.72 -4.13 -1.27
CA VAL A 23 -8.69 -3.86 -2.27
C VAL A 23 -8.19 -2.43 -2.13
N GLY A 24 -6.94 -2.21 -2.49
CA GLY A 24 -6.30 -0.91 -2.42
C GLY A 24 -5.12 -0.85 -3.36
N MET A 25 -4.28 0.13 -3.15
CA MET A 25 -3.04 0.28 -3.88
C MET A 25 -2.00 1.03 -3.08
N THR A 26 -0.74 0.72 -3.26
CA THR A 26 0.36 1.49 -2.71
C THR A 26 0.84 2.51 -3.73
N GLY A 27 0.83 3.75 -3.36
CA GLY A 27 1.36 4.87 -4.12
C GLY A 27 2.16 5.80 -3.22
N ILE A 28 2.07 7.09 -3.44
CA ILE A 28 2.86 8.09 -2.74
C ILE A 28 1.99 8.84 -1.73
N GLY A 29 2.37 8.81 -0.46
CA GLY A 29 1.89 9.73 0.55
C GLY A 29 2.87 10.89 0.74
N TYR A 30 2.39 12.07 1.08
CA TYR A 30 3.24 13.21 1.37
C TYR A 30 2.67 14.11 2.46
N ASN A 31 3.53 14.86 3.13
CA ASN A 31 3.18 15.82 4.17
C ASN A 31 2.63 17.10 3.54
N LYS A 32 1.30 17.20 3.45
CA LYS A 32 0.62 18.33 2.81
C LYS A 32 1.02 19.68 3.40
N LYS A 33 1.12 19.78 4.73
CA LYS A 33 1.51 21.02 5.43
C LYS A 33 2.91 21.46 5.01
N MET A 34 3.89 20.54 5.04
CA MET A 34 5.26 20.84 4.63
C MET A 34 5.34 21.26 3.16
N PHE A 35 4.60 20.58 2.28
CA PHE A 35 4.57 20.93 0.85
C PHE A 35 4.00 22.32 0.61
N ASP A 36 2.94 22.70 1.31
CA ASP A 36 2.34 24.02 1.21
C ASP A 36 3.30 25.13 1.71
N GLU A 37 3.90 24.93 2.88
CA GLU A 37 4.87 25.86 3.48
C GLU A 37 6.10 26.07 2.57
N LYS A 38 6.57 25.00 1.93
CA LYS A 38 7.73 25.03 1.02
C LYS A 38 7.35 25.38 -0.41
N LYS A 39 6.06 25.53 -0.72
CA LYS A 39 5.53 25.75 -2.07
C LYS A 39 5.98 24.66 -3.05
N TRP A 40 6.08 23.41 -2.59
CA TRP A 40 6.40 22.28 -3.43
C TRP A 40 5.13 21.78 -4.12
N PRO A 41 5.19 21.45 -5.42
CA PRO A 41 4.09 20.77 -6.09
C PRO A 41 3.92 19.37 -5.54
N ALA A 42 2.68 18.83 -5.58
CA ALA A 42 2.43 17.45 -5.21
C ALA A 42 3.33 16.48 -6.01
N PRO A 43 3.80 15.38 -5.40
CA PRO A 43 4.63 14.41 -6.12
C PRO A 43 3.84 13.74 -7.24
N THR A 44 4.52 13.38 -8.33
CA THR A 44 3.91 12.80 -9.54
C THR A 44 4.59 11.52 -10.00
N SER A 45 5.70 11.16 -9.40
CA SER A 45 6.55 10.04 -9.81
C SER A 45 7.21 9.36 -8.62
N TRP A 46 7.37 8.05 -8.69
CA TRP A 46 8.21 7.32 -7.73
C TRP A 46 9.66 7.83 -7.71
N MET A 47 10.12 8.46 -8.80
CA MET A 47 11.44 9.08 -8.85
C MET A 47 11.54 10.38 -8.05
N ASP A 48 10.41 10.97 -7.62
CA ASP A 48 10.43 12.14 -6.74
C ASP A 48 11.10 11.83 -5.38
N PHE A 49 11.10 10.55 -4.94
CA PHE A 49 11.87 10.13 -3.77
C PHE A 49 13.38 10.38 -3.89
N ALA A 50 13.90 10.47 -5.11
CA ALA A 50 15.30 10.77 -5.39
C ALA A 50 15.60 12.28 -5.53
N ASP A 51 14.59 13.15 -5.48
CA ASP A 51 14.78 14.60 -5.60
C ASP A 51 15.60 15.12 -4.39
N PRO A 52 16.73 15.80 -4.63
CA PRO A 52 17.59 16.32 -3.55
C PRO A 52 16.89 17.23 -2.54
N LYS A 53 15.77 17.87 -2.91
CA LYS A 53 14.99 18.69 -1.97
C LYS A 53 14.44 17.91 -0.78
N PHE A 54 14.31 16.58 -0.92
CA PHE A 54 13.83 15.68 0.13
C PHE A 54 14.96 15.01 0.93
N LYS A 55 16.21 15.48 0.79
CA LYS A 55 17.35 14.92 1.54
C LYS A 55 17.07 14.91 3.05
N GLY A 56 17.14 13.71 3.65
CA GLY A 56 16.84 13.49 5.06
C GLY A 56 15.35 13.71 5.43
N LYS A 57 14.44 13.58 4.47
CA LYS A 57 13.00 13.75 4.66
C LYS A 57 12.15 12.66 3.98
N VAL A 58 12.77 11.73 3.31
CA VAL A 58 12.12 10.53 2.81
C VAL A 58 12.02 9.54 3.98
N VAL A 59 10.82 9.10 4.30
CA VAL A 59 10.61 7.97 5.19
C VAL A 59 10.17 6.79 4.34
N PHE A 60 10.96 5.74 4.34
CA PHE A 60 10.67 4.56 3.55
C PHE A 60 10.41 3.38 4.49
N GLN A 61 9.38 2.62 4.22
CA GLN A 61 9.13 1.45 5.05
C GLN A 61 10.12 0.33 4.69
N SER A 62 10.63 -0.36 5.71
CA SER A 62 11.56 -1.47 5.54
C SER A 62 10.98 -2.55 4.63
N LEU A 63 11.71 -2.93 3.59
CA LEU A 63 11.26 -3.94 2.62
C LEU A 63 10.92 -5.29 3.29
N PRO A 64 11.72 -5.81 4.23
CA PRO A 64 11.38 -7.04 4.95
C PRO A 64 10.12 -6.95 5.80
N ALA A 65 9.86 -5.80 6.41
CA ALA A 65 8.83 -5.62 7.43
C ALA A 65 7.50 -5.12 6.85
N SER A 66 7.50 -4.49 5.67
CA SER A 66 6.32 -3.81 5.14
C SER A 66 6.07 -4.09 3.67
N THR A 67 4.83 -4.43 3.35
CA THR A 67 4.35 -4.53 1.96
C THR A 67 4.49 -3.20 1.21
N PHE A 68 4.33 -2.06 1.89
CA PHE A 68 4.46 -0.75 1.24
C PHE A 68 5.91 -0.45 0.84
N GLY A 69 6.87 -0.85 1.68
CA GLY A 69 8.30 -0.79 1.33
C GLY A 69 8.65 -1.69 0.16
N LEU A 70 8.17 -2.94 0.18
CA LEU A 70 8.33 -3.86 -0.95
C LEU A 70 7.76 -3.28 -2.24
N HIS A 71 6.53 -2.76 -2.21
CA HIS A 71 5.88 -2.16 -3.38
C HIS A 71 6.67 -0.96 -3.93
N GLY A 72 7.09 -0.05 -3.07
CA GLY A 72 7.88 1.11 -3.48
C GLY A 72 9.22 0.71 -4.08
N PHE A 73 9.91 -0.27 -3.49
CA PHE A 73 11.17 -0.79 -4.04
C PHE A 73 10.96 -1.47 -5.40
N LEU A 74 9.93 -2.29 -5.56
CA LEU A 74 9.66 -2.98 -6.84
C LEU A 74 9.27 -1.99 -7.94
N MET A 75 8.53 -0.93 -7.62
CA MET A 75 8.25 0.14 -8.58
C MET A 75 9.52 0.89 -8.98
N PHE A 76 10.37 1.23 -8.02
CA PHE A 76 11.68 1.80 -8.33
C PHE A 76 12.52 0.86 -9.20
N ASN A 77 12.59 -0.43 -8.85
CA ASN A 77 13.27 -1.45 -9.64
C ASN A 77 12.79 -1.51 -11.09
N ARG A 78 11.47 -1.50 -11.31
CA ARG A 78 10.87 -1.48 -12.67
C ARG A 78 11.29 -0.24 -13.46
N ILE A 79 11.33 0.93 -12.82
CA ILE A 79 11.79 2.19 -13.46
C ILE A 79 13.27 2.09 -13.84
N GLN A 80 14.07 1.35 -13.07
CA GLN A 80 15.49 1.11 -13.37
C GLN A 80 15.70 -0.03 -14.40
N GLY A 81 14.64 -0.60 -14.95
CA GLY A 81 14.71 -1.66 -15.96
C GLY A 81 14.67 -3.09 -15.40
N GLY A 82 14.35 -3.25 -14.11
CA GLY A 82 14.13 -4.54 -13.47
C GLY A 82 12.73 -5.11 -13.66
N THR A 83 12.51 -6.30 -13.14
CA THR A 83 11.23 -7.03 -13.16
C THR A 83 10.92 -7.59 -11.77
N ASP A 84 9.77 -8.24 -11.62
CA ASP A 84 9.40 -8.89 -10.35
C ASP A 84 10.25 -10.14 -10.04
N SER A 85 10.98 -10.66 -11.02
CA SER A 85 11.94 -11.77 -10.87
C SER A 85 13.40 -11.33 -10.96
N ASN A 86 13.69 -10.07 -11.32
CA ASN A 86 15.03 -9.51 -11.40
C ASN A 86 15.08 -8.13 -10.73
N VAL A 87 15.63 -8.07 -9.54
CA VAL A 87 15.74 -6.84 -8.74
C VAL A 87 17.15 -6.23 -8.72
N GLU A 88 18.06 -6.75 -9.53
CA GLU A 88 19.45 -6.25 -9.62
C GLU A 88 19.52 -4.76 -9.97
N PRO A 89 18.76 -4.24 -10.96
CA PRO A 89 18.80 -2.81 -11.27
C PRO A 89 18.38 -1.92 -10.09
N GLY A 90 17.36 -2.33 -9.34
CA GLY A 90 16.90 -1.60 -8.16
C GLY A 90 17.95 -1.55 -7.06
N PHE A 91 18.52 -2.68 -6.67
CA PHE A 91 19.57 -2.74 -5.65
C PHE A 91 20.83 -1.97 -6.07
N ALA A 92 21.24 -2.08 -7.33
CA ALA A 92 22.43 -1.39 -7.84
C ALA A 92 22.31 0.14 -7.77
N LYS A 93 21.09 0.66 -7.97
CA LYS A 93 20.85 2.11 -8.06
C LYS A 93 20.34 2.74 -6.76
N TRP A 94 19.78 1.96 -5.82
CA TRP A 94 19.15 2.50 -4.63
C TRP A 94 20.03 3.46 -3.83
N LYS A 95 21.26 3.05 -3.53
CA LYS A 95 22.19 3.84 -2.71
C LYS A 95 22.63 5.15 -3.33
N SER A 96 22.60 5.26 -4.66
CA SER A 96 22.98 6.48 -5.39
C SER A 96 21.80 7.35 -5.77
N THR A 97 20.56 6.91 -5.54
CA THR A 97 19.35 7.61 -5.95
C THR A 97 18.47 7.94 -4.73
N ILE A 98 17.57 7.04 -4.33
CA ILE A 98 16.64 7.27 -3.22
C ILE A 98 17.35 7.20 -1.87
N GLY A 99 18.30 6.27 -1.69
CA GLY A 99 18.98 6.04 -0.41
C GLY A 99 19.53 7.29 0.27
N PRO A 100 20.21 8.22 -0.44
CA PRO A 100 20.73 9.44 0.17
C PRO A 100 19.70 10.39 0.77
N ASN A 101 18.44 10.28 0.35
CA ASN A 101 17.33 11.09 0.83
C ASN A 101 16.58 10.46 2.00
N VAL A 102 16.78 9.15 2.26
CA VAL A 102 16.08 8.44 3.31
C VAL A 102 16.57 8.90 4.68
N LEU A 103 15.63 9.41 5.48
CA LEU A 103 15.85 9.73 6.89
C LEU A 103 15.88 8.45 7.72
N GLU A 104 14.90 7.59 7.49
CA GLU A 104 14.75 6.36 8.25
C GLU A 104 13.98 5.29 7.46
N TYR A 105 14.39 4.03 7.67
CA TYR A 105 13.64 2.86 7.27
C TYR A 105 12.80 2.40 8.46
N ILE A 106 11.48 2.46 8.35
CA ILE A 106 10.57 2.18 9.46
C ILE A 106 9.85 0.83 9.30
N PRO A 107 9.55 0.10 10.38
CA PRO A 107 8.89 -1.19 10.30
C PRO A 107 7.37 -1.08 10.11
N SER A 108 6.76 0.07 10.45
CA SER A 108 5.30 0.22 10.44
C SER A 108 4.82 1.64 10.19
N SER A 109 3.55 1.76 9.75
CA SER A 109 2.91 3.05 9.50
C SER A 109 2.58 3.84 10.77
N ALA A 110 2.64 3.24 11.97
CA ALA A 110 2.37 3.96 13.21
C ALA A 110 3.43 5.05 13.45
N LYS A 111 4.71 4.69 13.32
CA LYS A 111 5.83 5.64 13.44
C LYS A 111 5.77 6.73 12.36
N LEU A 112 5.33 6.38 11.16
CA LEU A 112 5.18 7.34 10.05
C LEU A 112 4.28 8.52 10.44
N SER A 113 3.16 8.24 11.10
CA SER A 113 2.19 9.29 11.50
C SER A 113 2.81 10.31 12.44
N GLU A 114 3.59 9.86 13.41
CA GLU A 114 4.36 10.71 14.32
C GLU A 114 5.37 11.58 13.55
N MET A 115 6.16 10.96 12.66
CA MET A 115 7.18 11.67 11.88
C MET A 115 6.58 12.72 10.93
N VAL A 116 5.39 12.47 10.37
CA VAL A 116 4.66 13.47 9.56
C VAL A 116 4.18 14.61 10.44
N GLN A 117 3.60 14.31 11.59
CA GLN A 117 3.10 15.33 12.52
C GLN A 117 4.21 16.24 13.03
N ASN A 118 5.38 15.67 13.33
CA ASN A 118 6.57 16.40 13.79
C ASN A 118 7.30 17.16 12.65
N GLY A 119 6.89 17.00 11.39
CA GLY A 119 7.54 17.66 10.25
C GLY A 119 8.88 17.02 9.84
N GLU A 120 9.11 15.77 10.21
CA GLU A 120 10.32 15.02 9.86
C GLU A 120 10.16 14.35 8.47
N ALA A 121 9.00 13.72 8.22
CA ALA A 121 8.70 13.03 6.97
C ALA A 121 8.03 13.96 5.96
N ALA A 122 8.58 14.07 4.76
CA ALA A 122 8.00 14.80 3.64
C ALA A 122 7.26 13.89 2.66
N ILE A 123 7.84 12.75 2.29
CA ILE A 123 7.34 11.84 1.26
C ILE A 123 7.60 10.38 1.66
N PHE A 124 6.65 9.49 1.39
CA PHE A 124 6.66 8.10 1.84
C PHE A 124 5.71 7.21 1.02
N PRO A 125 5.94 5.89 0.90
CA PRO A 125 4.96 4.97 0.32
C PRO A 125 3.76 4.78 1.26
N LEU A 126 2.53 4.93 0.75
CA LEU A 126 1.32 4.64 1.52
C LEU A 126 0.12 4.40 0.60
N THR A 127 -0.99 3.91 1.15
CA THR A 127 -2.25 3.72 0.43
C THR A 127 -3.17 4.94 0.56
N PRO A 128 -4.09 5.18 -0.39
CA PRO A 128 -5.13 6.20 -0.25
C PRO A 128 -5.96 6.05 1.03
N THR A 129 -6.31 4.80 1.39
CA THR A 129 -7.04 4.48 2.63
C THR A 129 -6.22 4.82 3.88
N GLY A 130 -4.93 4.48 3.89
CA GLY A 130 -4.02 4.83 4.98
C GLY A 130 -3.91 6.35 5.17
N VAL A 131 -3.76 7.09 4.08
CA VAL A 131 -3.76 8.56 4.09
C VAL A 131 -5.09 9.10 4.63
N ALA A 132 -6.24 8.60 4.12
CA ALA A 132 -7.56 9.05 4.56
C ALA A 132 -7.77 8.82 6.07
N THR A 133 -7.34 7.66 6.58
CA THR A 133 -7.42 7.33 8.01
C THR A 133 -6.59 8.29 8.87
N GLN A 134 -5.37 8.61 8.46
CA GLN A 134 -4.51 9.53 9.20
C GLN A 134 -5.00 10.97 9.10
N LYS A 135 -5.49 11.37 7.94
CA LYS A 135 -6.10 12.69 7.72
C LYS A 135 -7.32 12.91 8.61
N ALA A 136 -8.16 11.90 8.80
CA ALA A 136 -9.29 11.93 9.73
C ALA A 136 -8.86 12.12 11.20
N ARG A 137 -7.62 11.76 11.53
CA ARG A 137 -6.99 11.99 12.86
C ARG A 137 -6.26 13.33 12.96
N GLY A 138 -6.35 14.18 11.94
CA GLY A 138 -5.69 15.49 11.91
C GLY A 138 -4.21 15.44 11.48
N ILE A 139 -3.69 14.31 11.05
CA ILE A 139 -2.32 14.23 10.50
C ILE A 139 -2.30 14.83 9.10
N PRO A 140 -1.40 15.78 8.79
CA PRO A 140 -1.41 16.52 7.54
C PRO A 140 -0.83 15.73 6.37
N MET A 141 -1.48 14.62 6.03
CA MET A 141 -1.09 13.78 4.89
C MET A 141 -2.01 14.01 3.69
N GLU A 142 -1.46 13.81 2.50
CA GLU A 142 -2.23 13.70 1.26
C GLU A 142 -1.66 12.58 0.39
N TYR A 143 -2.48 12.04 -0.52
CA TYR A 143 -2.09 10.99 -1.45
C TYR A 143 -1.87 11.56 -2.84
N ALA A 144 -0.85 11.06 -3.51
CA ALA A 144 -0.57 11.34 -4.91
C ALA A 144 -0.43 10.04 -5.70
N GLN A 145 -1.11 9.99 -6.86
CA GLN A 145 -0.99 8.87 -7.79
C GLN A 145 0.26 9.08 -8.66
N PRO A 146 1.25 8.18 -8.58
CA PRO A 146 2.43 8.30 -9.44
C PRO A 146 2.09 7.98 -10.90
N LYS A 147 2.70 8.68 -11.83
CA LYS A 147 2.49 8.51 -13.28
C LYS A 147 2.88 7.12 -13.79
N GLU A 148 3.83 6.46 -13.13
CA GLU A 148 4.23 5.09 -13.47
C GLU A 148 3.22 4.06 -12.98
N GLY A 149 2.25 4.50 -12.18
CA GLY A 149 1.22 3.69 -11.55
C GLY A 149 1.54 3.33 -10.10
N SER A 150 0.49 2.98 -9.38
CA SER A 150 0.54 2.38 -8.03
C SER A 150 0.53 0.86 -8.11
N VAL A 151 0.80 0.19 -7.01
CA VAL A 151 0.81 -1.28 -6.93
C VAL A 151 -0.47 -1.79 -6.29
N LEU A 152 -1.17 -2.71 -6.94
CA LEU A 152 -2.37 -3.34 -6.39
C LEU A 152 -2.07 -4.00 -5.05
N LEU A 153 -2.93 -3.74 -4.09
CA LEU A 153 -2.91 -4.34 -2.76
C LEU A 153 -4.25 -5.01 -2.48
N THR A 154 -4.23 -6.30 -2.17
CA THR A 154 -5.38 -7.01 -1.64
C THR A 154 -5.12 -7.33 -0.17
N VAL A 155 -5.99 -6.85 0.70
CA VAL A 155 -5.97 -7.23 2.12
C VAL A 155 -6.81 -8.49 2.26
N ALA A 156 -6.15 -9.60 2.61
CA ALA A 156 -6.77 -10.90 2.69
C ALA A 156 -7.00 -11.33 4.15
N GLU A 157 -8.06 -12.05 4.36
CA GLU A 157 -8.34 -12.79 5.59
C GLU A 157 -8.16 -14.29 5.36
N CYS A 158 -7.80 -14.99 6.42
CA CYS A 158 -7.80 -16.46 6.46
C CYS A 158 -8.20 -16.93 7.87
N VAL A 159 -8.80 -18.11 7.93
CA VAL A 159 -9.10 -18.78 9.20
C VAL A 159 -7.96 -19.71 9.53
N THR A 160 -7.33 -19.52 10.69
CA THR A 160 -6.21 -20.35 11.13
C THR A 160 -6.67 -21.78 11.40
N ALA A 161 -5.87 -22.77 10.99
CA ALA A 161 -6.22 -24.21 11.11
C ALA A 161 -6.37 -24.65 12.58
N ARG A 162 -5.62 -24.03 13.50
CA ARG A 162 -5.69 -24.30 14.93
C ARG A 162 -6.36 -23.14 15.64
N ASN A 163 -7.68 -23.20 15.76
CA ASN A 163 -8.46 -22.26 16.56
C ASN A 163 -9.57 -23.02 17.31
N ASP A 164 -10.02 -22.46 18.42
CA ASP A 164 -10.95 -23.09 19.34
C ASP A 164 -12.42 -23.01 18.87
N SER A 165 -12.71 -22.23 17.83
CA SER A 165 -14.07 -21.99 17.34
C SER A 165 -14.11 -21.90 15.81
N PRO A 166 -13.73 -22.98 15.09
CA PRO A 166 -13.58 -22.94 13.63
C PRO A 166 -14.85 -22.57 12.88
N GLU A 167 -16.01 -23.03 13.31
CA GLU A 167 -17.29 -22.68 12.67
C GLU A 167 -17.62 -21.19 12.83
N LEU A 168 -17.38 -20.63 14.02
CA LEU A 168 -17.62 -19.21 14.28
C LEU A 168 -16.65 -18.33 13.49
N ALA A 169 -15.38 -18.73 13.42
CA ALA A 169 -14.37 -18.05 12.63
C ALA A 169 -14.74 -18.05 11.13
N GLN A 170 -15.20 -19.17 10.61
CA GLN A 170 -15.68 -19.26 9.21
C GLN A 170 -16.93 -18.41 8.96
N LYS A 171 -17.86 -18.33 9.92
CA LYS A 171 -19.04 -17.46 9.83
C LYS A 171 -18.62 -15.99 9.82
N LEU A 172 -17.67 -15.59 10.69
CA LEU A 172 -17.15 -14.22 10.73
C LEU A 172 -16.47 -13.86 9.40
N ALA A 173 -15.59 -14.72 8.89
CA ALA A 173 -14.94 -14.51 7.61
C ALA A 173 -15.97 -14.37 6.48
N ALA A 174 -16.97 -15.24 6.42
CA ALA A 174 -18.05 -15.14 5.43
C ALA A 174 -18.86 -13.85 5.57
N PHE A 175 -19.10 -13.38 6.81
CA PHE A 175 -19.83 -12.13 7.07
C PHE A 175 -19.04 -10.90 6.58
N LEU A 176 -17.72 -10.84 6.82
CA LEU A 176 -16.86 -9.74 6.38
C LEU A 176 -16.79 -9.58 4.85
N LEU A 177 -17.11 -10.64 4.11
CA LEU A 177 -17.19 -10.61 2.65
C LEU A 177 -18.57 -10.20 2.11
N THR A 178 -19.58 -10.01 2.98
CA THR A 178 -20.91 -9.61 2.53
C THR A 178 -20.95 -8.16 2.05
N PRO A 179 -21.84 -7.82 1.09
CA PRO A 179 -22.01 -6.43 0.67
C PRO A 179 -22.34 -5.48 1.83
N GLN A 180 -23.11 -5.94 2.81
CA GLN A 180 -23.49 -5.15 3.98
C GLN A 180 -22.30 -4.79 4.86
N ALA A 181 -21.45 -5.77 5.21
CA ALA A 181 -20.27 -5.53 6.03
C ALA A 181 -19.26 -4.63 5.29
N GLN A 182 -19.10 -4.86 3.99
CA GLN A 182 -18.16 -4.08 3.18
C GLN A 182 -18.67 -2.66 2.88
N ALA A 183 -19.99 -2.43 2.80
CA ALA A 183 -20.55 -1.09 2.73
C ALA A 183 -20.25 -0.28 4.00
N ALA A 184 -20.41 -0.89 5.18
CA ALA A 184 -20.03 -0.26 6.44
C ALA A 184 -18.52 0.03 6.51
N ALA A 185 -17.66 -0.91 6.08
CA ALA A 185 -16.21 -0.71 6.02
C ALA A 185 -15.80 0.41 5.06
N LEU A 186 -16.50 0.56 3.95
CA LEU A 186 -16.30 1.67 3.01
C LEU A 186 -16.69 3.01 3.64
N GLU A 187 -17.86 3.09 4.25
CA GLU A 187 -18.41 4.33 4.80
C GLU A 187 -17.61 4.85 6.00
N PHE A 188 -17.31 3.98 6.95
CA PHE A 188 -16.64 4.37 8.20
C PHE A 188 -15.11 4.22 8.17
N GLY A 189 -14.56 3.42 7.26
CA GLY A 189 -13.14 3.10 7.18
C GLY A 189 -12.47 3.44 5.85
N ASN A 190 -13.19 3.99 4.87
CA ASN A 190 -12.70 4.22 3.51
C ASN A 190 -12.11 2.96 2.86
N GLN A 191 -12.56 1.76 3.28
CA GLN A 191 -12.10 0.49 2.74
C GLN A 191 -12.79 0.20 1.41
N ILE A 192 -12.04 0.00 0.35
CA ILE A 192 -12.63 -0.31 -0.95
C ILE A 192 -13.11 -1.76 -0.96
N PRO A 193 -14.41 -2.00 -1.26
CA PRO A 193 -14.98 -3.33 -1.24
C PRO A 193 -14.29 -4.29 -2.22
N SER A 194 -14.11 -5.53 -1.82
CA SER A 194 -13.75 -6.64 -2.70
C SER A 194 -14.97 -7.32 -3.33
N ASN A 195 -16.14 -7.13 -2.74
CA ASN A 195 -17.40 -7.69 -3.23
C ASN A 195 -18.05 -6.74 -4.24
N THR A 196 -18.24 -7.21 -5.45
CA THR A 196 -18.75 -6.42 -6.60
C THR A 196 -20.19 -5.95 -6.45
N LYS A 197 -20.96 -6.55 -5.52
CA LYS A 197 -22.36 -6.18 -5.22
C LYS A 197 -22.47 -5.10 -4.15
N THR A 198 -21.37 -4.70 -3.53
CA THR A 198 -21.39 -3.63 -2.52
C THR A 198 -21.72 -2.29 -3.18
N GLN A 199 -22.72 -1.61 -2.62
CA GLN A 199 -23.13 -0.29 -3.09
C GLN A 199 -22.72 0.76 -2.05
N PRO A 200 -22.10 1.88 -2.46
CA PRO A 200 -21.87 3.01 -1.58
C PRO A 200 -23.20 3.57 -1.05
N SER A 201 -23.26 3.86 0.26
CA SER A 201 -24.48 4.36 0.91
C SER A 201 -24.54 5.88 1.03
N THR A 202 -23.39 6.56 0.85
CA THR A 202 -23.27 8.02 0.97
C THR A 202 -22.52 8.62 -0.22
N PRO A 203 -22.70 9.93 -0.53
CA PRO A 203 -21.92 10.62 -1.54
C PRO A 203 -20.41 10.57 -1.29
N ALA A 204 -19.98 10.58 -0.04
CA ALA A 204 -18.56 10.49 0.33
C ALA A 204 -17.98 9.09 0.01
N ALA A 205 -18.74 8.02 0.32
CA ALA A 205 -18.38 6.66 -0.03
C ALA A 205 -18.33 6.47 -1.56
N GLN A 206 -19.30 7.03 -2.30
CA GLN A 206 -19.29 7.01 -3.76
C GLN A 206 -18.06 7.71 -4.32
N ALA A 207 -17.72 8.91 -3.83
CA ALA A 207 -16.53 9.64 -4.26
C ALA A 207 -15.23 8.86 -3.99
N THR A 208 -15.16 8.09 -2.89
CA THR A 208 -14.04 7.21 -2.58
C THR A 208 -13.91 6.09 -3.60
N VAL A 209 -15.00 5.44 -3.96
CA VAL A 209 -15.02 4.38 -4.99
C VAL A 209 -14.65 4.93 -6.36
N ASP A 210 -15.19 6.09 -6.74
CA ASP A 210 -14.92 6.69 -8.07
C ASP A 210 -13.44 7.11 -8.19
N ARG A 211 -12.86 7.66 -7.13
CA ARG A 211 -11.43 7.97 -7.07
C ARG A 211 -10.58 6.71 -7.18
N PHE A 212 -10.97 5.65 -6.50
CA PHE A 212 -10.29 4.36 -6.62
C PHE A 212 -10.33 3.83 -8.06
N LYS A 213 -11.49 3.91 -8.75
CA LYS A 213 -11.60 3.50 -10.16
C LYS A 213 -10.64 4.27 -11.06
N GLU A 214 -10.45 5.57 -10.83
CA GLU A 214 -9.48 6.36 -11.58
C GLU A 214 -8.04 5.87 -11.35
N TYR A 215 -7.66 5.60 -10.11
CA TYR A 215 -6.34 5.06 -9.78
C TYR A 215 -6.10 3.69 -10.39
N MET A 216 -7.14 2.85 -10.46
CA MET A 216 -7.05 1.51 -11.07
C MET A 216 -6.66 1.53 -12.54
N LYS A 217 -6.86 2.62 -13.27
CA LYS A 217 -6.49 2.73 -14.69
C LYS A 217 -4.98 2.56 -14.92
N THR A 218 -4.17 2.88 -13.94
CA THR A 218 -2.69 2.82 -14.03
C THR A 218 -2.06 1.84 -13.05
N VAL A 219 -2.86 1.10 -12.28
CA VAL A 219 -2.36 0.17 -11.27
C VAL A 219 -1.50 -0.93 -11.89
N LYS A 220 -0.47 -1.33 -11.18
CA LYS A 220 0.40 -2.46 -11.54
C LYS A 220 0.07 -3.65 -10.64
N VAL A 221 -0.01 -4.81 -11.25
CA VAL A 221 -0.11 -6.09 -10.54
C VAL A 221 1.28 -6.72 -10.54
N LEU A 222 1.68 -7.25 -9.39
CA LEU A 222 2.94 -7.97 -9.24
C LEU A 222 2.76 -9.45 -9.58
N ASP A 223 3.81 -10.07 -10.06
CA ASP A 223 3.93 -11.53 -10.12
C ASP A 223 4.26 -12.05 -8.71
N TRP A 224 3.20 -12.34 -7.94
CA TRP A 224 3.35 -12.77 -6.55
C TRP A 224 4.01 -14.14 -6.40
N ASP A 225 3.97 -14.99 -7.42
CA ASP A 225 4.67 -16.29 -7.39
C ASP A 225 6.19 -16.06 -7.43
N ALA A 226 6.65 -15.22 -8.36
CA ALA A 226 8.06 -14.83 -8.42
C ALA A 226 8.48 -14.05 -7.17
N VAL A 227 7.69 -13.07 -6.73
CA VAL A 227 7.99 -12.27 -5.53
C VAL A 227 8.11 -13.14 -4.28
N ASN A 228 7.16 -14.04 -4.03
CA ASN A 228 7.17 -14.88 -2.83
C ASN A 228 8.35 -15.86 -2.82
N GLN A 229 8.73 -16.37 -3.99
CA GLN A 229 9.88 -17.26 -4.12
C GLN A 229 11.20 -16.54 -3.80
N LEU A 230 11.37 -15.32 -4.25
CA LEU A 230 12.64 -14.59 -4.20
C LEU A 230 12.76 -13.64 -3.01
N ARG A 231 11.66 -13.22 -2.41
CA ARG A 231 11.61 -12.26 -1.30
C ARG A 231 12.53 -12.59 -0.11
N PRO A 232 12.70 -13.85 0.33
CA PRO A 232 13.62 -14.17 1.43
C PRO A 232 15.07 -13.73 1.15
N GLU A 233 15.54 -13.93 -0.09
CA GLU A 233 16.86 -13.48 -0.52
C GLU A 233 16.94 -11.95 -0.55
N TRP A 234 15.91 -11.28 -1.09
CA TRP A 234 15.84 -9.82 -1.13
C TRP A 234 15.85 -9.20 0.27
N ASN A 235 15.12 -9.79 1.21
CA ASN A 235 15.09 -9.36 2.61
C ASN A 235 16.49 -9.43 3.23
N THR A 236 17.19 -10.54 3.02
CA THR A 236 18.56 -10.73 3.51
C THR A 236 19.51 -9.70 2.90
N ARG A 237 19.40 -9.47 1.61
CA ARG A 237 20.23 -8.48 0.90
C ARG A 237 19.94 -7.06 1.35
N TRP A 238 18.65 -6.71 1.52
CA TRP A 238 18.22 -5.41 1.99
C TRP A 238 18.86 -5.09 3.35
N ASN A 239 18.69 -5.99 4.33
CA ASN A 239 19.26 -5.82 5.66
C ASN A 239 20.80 -5.69 5.65
N LYS A 240 21.48 -6.41 4.74
CA LYS A 240 22.95 -6.35 4.64
C LYS A 240 23.48 -5.12 3.92
N THR A 241 22.72 -4.57 2.98
CA THR A 241 23.27 -3.59 2.03
C THR A 241 22.59 -2.23 2.09
N ILE A 242 21.35 -2.14 2.48
CA ILE A 242 20.58 -0.89 2.47
C ILE A 242 20.32 -0.39 3.89
N GLU A 243 19.71 -1.22 4.72
CA GLU A 243 19.28 -0.90 6.08
C GLU A 243 20.33 -1.39 7.09
N ARG A 244 21.39 -0.60 7.28
CA ARG A 244 22.51 -0.91 8.20
C ARG A 244 22.49 0.00 9.42
#